data_0b1c168888f4988d7b67e126688921ee
#
_entry.id   0b1c168888f4988d7b67e126688921ee
#
_cell.length_a   1.000
_cell.length_b   1.000
_cell.length_c   1.000
_cell.angle_alpha   90.00
_cell.angle_beta   90.00
_cell.angle_gamma   90.00
#
_symmetry.space_group_name_H-M   'P 1'
#
loop_
_entity.id
_entity.type
_entity.pdbx_description
1 polymer ?
#
loop_
_entity_poly.entity_id
_entity_poly.type
_entity_poly.pdbx_seq_one_letter_code
_entity_poly.pdbx_strand_id
1 'polypeptide(L)'
;LPPEIIESLKLEEEHFNELGMLFKNLIRDFPSLENLLLSPLDLITAKLNLYNFSKEYKTKALLTIRLYQLLYNKYKIDYCELEHFLKETLYLGLPDGSYLIEILKNESLFKKAESILEYLEELKNIIISPDKYEAFEDIAHKRHIAAGIPSVYGRYSERKFNALSVFLRMESILNSLLDEIEQSINPDFITRATLFRIEKYLKLFIRILQLNGISSQKFIHTLDMLTVALEIRRFNFSQYMDIFRNLAESVSEMVNTYCTAPYLKWLKKVITIIYHLSEKPEIEVFEFINASSEKFLRDIVVHFPGLNQLDRIIGKIIKTTYNQAEKLTYKELDLLMTYDPKKILCDIYAPKIEINDRIHLGNKGHNLIKLSMKGTPVPPGFIITTEIFRCREVINNFEPAWRNLEIELKNAMTRLEKMSKKQFANPLNPLLVSVRSGGAISMPGMMNSFLNVGINEVIAEGLANQTGKSWFVWDSYRRFLQCWGMSFGLDRDEFDNIINFFKKKHKVEF
;
A
#
# COMPACT_ATOMS: atom_id res chain seq x y z
N LEU A 1 -12.69 20.52 -34.20
CA LEU A 1 -13.98 20.01 -34.69
C LEU A 1 -14.36 20.74 -35.97
N PRO A 2 -14.97 20.08 -36.99
CA PRO A 2 -15.52 20.75 -38.21
C PRO A 2 -16.57 21.81 -37.84
N PRO A 3 -16.65 22.92 -38.61
CA PRO A 3 -17.60 24.00 -38.32
C PRO A 3 -19.05 23.53 -38.20
N GLU A 4 -19.44 22.56 -38.99
CA GLU A 4 -20.78 21.95 -38.99
C GLU A 4 -21.10 21.23 -37.66
N ILE A 5 -20.11 20.61 -37.01
CA ILE A 5 -20.28 19.99 -35.70
C ILE A 5 -20.37 21.07 -34.62
N ILE A 6 -19.62 22.18 -34.77
CA ILE A 6 -19.67 23.31 -33.82
C ILE A 6 -21.05 24.00 -33.90
N GLU A 7 -21.62 24.12 -35.07
CA GLU A 7 -22.99 24.68 -35.27
C GLU A 7 -24.06 23.73 -34.68
N SER A 8 -23.95 22.42 -34.89
CA SER A 8 -24.88 21.46 -34.30
C SER A 8 -24.80 21.44 -32.78
N LEU A 9 -23.60 21.62 -32.19
CA LEU A 9 -23.42 21.72 -30.75
C LEU A 9 -24.01 23.01 -30.15
N LYS A 10 -24.05 24.13 -30.91
CA LYS A 10 -24.71 25.37 -30.47
C LYS A 10 -26.24 25.25 -30.37
N LEU A 11 -26.84 24.48 -31.23
CA LEU A 11 -28.31 24.23 -31.21
C LEU A 11 -28.69 23.31 -30.01
N GLU A 12 -27.76 22.59 -29.45
CA GLU A 12 -27.95 21.69 -28.27
C GLU A 12 -27.53 22.31 -26.96
N GLU A 13 -26.99 23.54 -26.93
CA GLU A 13 -26.35 24.15 -25.78
C GLU A 13 -27.34 24.36 -24.61
N GLU A 14 -28.59 24.72 -24.87
CA GLU A 14 -29.64 24.80 -23.84
C GLU A 14 -29.96 23.43 -23.25
N HIS A 15 -30.01 22.40 -24.06
CA HIS A 15 -30.22 21.01 -23.62
C HIS A 15 -29.07 20.49 -22.77
N PHE A 16 -27.84 20.79 -23.13
CA PHE A 16 -26.66 20.40 -22.35
C PHE A 16 -26.56 21.14 -21.01
N ASN A 17 -26.98 22.42 -20.97
CA ASN A 17 -26.98 23.22 -19.75
C ASN A 17 -27.97 22.70 -18.71
N GLU A 18 -29.22 22.38 -19.10
CA GLU A 18 -30.21 21.83 -18.16
C GLU A 18 -29.87 20.43 -17.70
N LEU A 19 -29.41 19.54 -18.57
CA LEU A 19 -28.95 18.21 -18.22
C LEU A 19 -27.71 18.27 -17.33
N GLY A 20 -26.78 19.17 -17.64
CA GLY A 20 -25.58 19.42 -16.82
C GLY A 20 -25.92 19.94 -15.42
N MET A 21 -26.91 20.84 -15.30
CA MET A 21 -27.39 21.28 -13.97
C MET A 21 -28.05 20.14 -13.18
N LEU A 22 -28.83 19.31 -13.84
CA LEU A 22 -29.46 18.14 -13.24
C LEU A 22 -28.40 17.18 -12.70
N PHE A 23 -27.35 16.87 -13.46
CA PHE A 23 -26.24 16.04 -13.00
C PHE A 23 -25.45 16.69 -11.86
N LYS A 24 -25.17 17.99 -11.92
CA LYS A 24 -24.51 18.70 -10.82
C LYS A 24 -25.28 18.61 -9.50
N ASN A 25 -26.62 18.75 -9.58
CA ASN A 25 -27.48 18.63 -8.42
C ASN A 25 -27.48 17.18 -7.90
N LEU A 26 -27.61 16.22 -8.79
CA LEU A 26 -27.64 14.80 -8.43
C LEU A 26 -26.33 14.34 -7.80
N ILE A 27 -25.17 14.77 -8.31
CA ILE A 27 -23.85 14.43 -7.73
C ILE A 27 -23.70 14.99 -6.31
N ARG A 28 -24.26 16.15 -6.00
CA ARG A 28 -24.22 16.72 -4.65
C ARG A 28 -24.96 15.88 -3.61
N ASP A 29 -25.93 15.11 -4.02
CA ASP A 29 -26.72 14.24 -3.13
C ASP A 29 -26.02 12.92 -2.78
N PHE A 30 -24.86 12.65 -3.38
CA PHE A 30 -24.05 11.46 -3.14
C PHE A 30 -22.65 11.85 -2.67
N PRO A 31 -22.01 11.01 -1.81
CA PRO A 31 -20.68 11.30 -1.29
C PRO A 31 -19.59 11.40 -2.39
N SER A 32 -19.79 10.68 -3.51
CA SER A 32 -18.91 10.71 -4.70
C SER A 32 -19.68 10.30 -5.95
N LEU A 33 -19.09 10.58 -7.13
CA LEU A 33 -19.60 10.09 -8.41
C LEU A 33 -19.69 8.56 -8.43
N GLU A 34 -18.72 7.88 -7.85
CA GLU A 34 -18.71 6.41 -7.78
C GLU A 34 -19.89 5.88 -6.97
N ASN A 35 -20.21 6.50 -5.83
CA ASN A 35 -21.38 6.15 -5.03
C ASN A 35 -22.69 6.37 -5.80
N LEU A 36 -22.80 7.42 -6.62
CA LEU A 36 -23.94 7.62 -7.51
C LEU A 36 -24.06 6.48 -8.52
N LEU A 37 -22.96 6.11 -9.17
CA LEU A 37 -22.93 5.06 -10.20
C LEU A 37 -23.21 3.65 -9.64
N LEU A 38 -22.86 3.40 -8.38
CA LEU A 38 -23.08 2.12 -7.68
C LEU A 38 -24.46 2.03 -7.00
N SER A 39 -25.17 3.14 -6.89
CA SER A 39 -26.46 3.18 -6.19
C SER A 39 -27.58 2.48 -6.98
N PRO A 40 -28.56 1.84 -6.30
CA PRO A 40 -29.72 1.25 -6.96
C PRO A 40 -30.50 2.29 -7.78
N LEU A 41 -30.99 1.88 -8.95
CA LEU A 41 -31.75 2.77 -9.84
C LEU A 41 -33.00 3.37 -9.20
N ASP A 42 -33.64 2.63 -8.30
CA ASP A 42 -34.82 3.10 -7.56
C ASP A 42 -34.48 4.31 -6.67
N LEU A 43 -33.34 4.28 -6.00
CA LEU A 43 -32.85 5.39 -5.18
C LEU A 43 -32.52 6.62 -6.05
N ILE A 44 -31.86 6.41 -7.18
CA ILE A 44 -31.53 7.47 -8.14
C ILE A 44 -32.80 8.08 -8.71
N THR A 45 -33.77 7.25 -9.09
CA THR A 45 -35.08 7.69 -9.60
C THR A 45 -35.84 8.51 -8.57
N ALA A 46 -35.87 8.07 -7.32
CA ALA A 46 -36.50 8.79 -6.22
C ALA A 46 -35.88 10.18 -6.05
N LYS A 47 -34.54 10.28 -6.09
CA LYS A 47 -33.84 11.57 -5.99
C LYS A 47 -34.07 12.47 -7.21
N LEU A 48 -34.03 11.92 -8.43
CA LEU A 48 -34.35 12.67 -9.65
C LEU A 48 -35.75 13.27 -9.61
N ASN A 49 -36.71 12.58 -8.99
CA ASN A 49 -38.08 13.08 -8.87
C ASN A 49 -38.23 14.30 -7.94
N LEU A 50 -37.28 14.50 -7.02
CA LEU A 50 -37.28 15.68 -6.13
C LEU A 50 -36.91 16.96 -6.85
N TYR A 51 -36.24 16.90 -7.98
CA TYR A 51 -35.81 18.08 -8.72
C TYR A 51 -36.91 18.58 -9.69
N ASN A 52 -36.99 19.90 -9.85
CA ASN A 52 -37.95 20.54 -10.77
C ASN A 52 -37.40 20.67 -12.20
N PHE A 53 -37.21 19.52 -12.87
CA PHE A 53 -36.83 19.44 -14.27
C PHE A 53 -37.89 18.69 -15.08
N SER A 54 -37.88 18.86 -16.41
CA SER A 54 -38.83 18.17 -17.29
C SER A 54 -38.66 16.64 -17.20
N LYS A 55 -39.71 15.91 -17.47
CA LYS A 55 -39.71 14.44 -17.48
C LYS A 55 -38.70 13.88 -18.50
N GLU A 56 -38.47 14.59 -19.58
CA GLU A 56 -37.52 14.21 -20.61
C GLU A 56 -36.10 14.23 -20.11
N TYR A 57 -35.65 15.30 -19.46
CA TYR A 57 -34.31 15.39 -18.87
C TYR A 57 -34.06 14.38 -17.77
N LYS A 58 -35.05 14.13 -16.90
CA LYS A 58 -34.97 13.08 -15.89
C LYS A 58 -34.76 11.70 -16.50
N THR A 59 -35.52 11.42 -17.61
CA THR A 59 -35.38 10.14 -18.33
C THR A 59 -34.00 10.02 -18.98
N LYS A 60 -33.53 11.09 -19.66
CA LYS A 60 -32.19 11.12 -20.28
C LYS A 60 -31.08 10.88 -19.21
N ALA A 61 -31.14 11.56 -18.05
CA ALA A 61 -30.20 11.38 -16.96
C ALA A 61 -30.22 9.93 -16.44
N LEU A 62 -31.40 9.37 -16.20
CA LEU A 62 -31.54 7.99 -15.74
C LEU A 62 -30.99 6.97 -16.74
N LEU A 63 -31.25 7.15 -18.01
CA LEU A 63 -30.73 6.29 -19.08
C LEU A 63 -29.22 6.40 -19.21
N THR A 64 -28.66 7.61 -19.07
CA THR A 64 -27.22 7.84 -19.08
C THR A 64 -26.55 7.11 -17.90
N ILE A 65 -27.08 7.25 -16.69
CA ILE A 65 -26.56 6.56 -15.50
C ILE A 65 -26.66 5.04 -15.67
N ARG A 66 -27.81 4.54 -16.17
CA ARG A 66 -27.98 3.11 -16.41
C ARG A 66 -26.98 2.57 -17.45
N LEU A 67 -26.71 3.34 -18.51
CA LEU A 67 -25.67 2.98 -19.48
C LEU A 67 -24.29 2.88 -18.82
N TYR A 68 -23.93 3.88 -18.00
CA TYR A 68 -22.68 3.84 -17.23
C TYR A 68 -22.63 2.66 -16.27
N GLN A 69 -23.70 2.35 -15.55
CA GLN A 69 -23.76 1.19 -14.67
C GLN A 69 -23.57 -0.13 -15.44
N LEU A 70 -24.19 -0.26 -16.62
CA LEU A 70 -24.01 -1.45 -17.47
C LEU A 70 -22.58 -1.56 -17.99
N LEU A 71 -21.96 -0.46 -18.38
CA LEU A 71 -20.55 -0.43 -18.80
C LEU A 71 -19.62 -0.74 -17.62
N TYR A 72 -19.90 -0.17 -16.45
CA TYR A 72 -19.17 -0.43 -15.24
C TYR A 72 -19.23 -1.92 -14.85
N ASN A 73 -20.44 -2.49 -14.79
CA ASN A 73 -20.64 -3.91 -14.48
C ASN A 73 -20.00 -4.83 -15.52
N LYS A 74 -19.90 -4.39 -16.77
CA LYS A 74 -19.25 -5.16 -17.82
C LYS A 74 -17.72 -5.14 -17.74
N TYR A 75 -17.13 -4.02 -17.32
CA TYR A 75 -15.68 -3.80 -17.38
C TYR A 75 -14.99 -3.70 -16.01
N LYS A 76 -15.71 -3.45 -14.93
CA LYS A 76 -15.19 -3.46 -13.56
C LYS A 76 -15.67 -4.72 -12.88
N ILE A 77 -14.77 -5.62 -12.57
CA ILE A 77 -15.10 -6.94 -12.01
C ILE A 77 -14.84 -6.94 -10.53
N ASP A 78 -15.82 -7.40 -9.78
CA ASP A 78 -15.61 -7.82 -8.40
C ASP A 78 -14.76 -9.10 -8.37
N TYR A 79 -13.93 -9.28 -7.33
CA TYR A 79 -13.02 -10.42 -7.20
C TYR A 79 -13.71 -11.79 -7.37
N CYS A 80 -15.00 -11.90 -7.01
CA CYS A 80 -15.77 -13.13 -7.16
C CYS A 80 -16.08 -13.52 -8.61
N GLU A 81 -16.27 -12.53 -9.49
CA GLU A 81 -16.49 -12.78 -10.93
C GLU A 81 -15.19 -13.07 -11.67
N LEU A 82 -14.06 -12.59 -11.14
CA LEU A 82 -12.74 -12.77 -11.73
C LEU A 82 -12.35 -14.23 -11.85
N GLU A 83 -12.63 -15.06 -10.84
CA GLU A 83 -12.30 -16.49 -10.89
C GLU A 83 -12.99 -17.23 -12.03
N HIS A 84 -14.27 -16.94 -12.23
CA HIS A 84 -15.05 -17.55 -13.32
C HIS A 84 -14.49 -17.13 -14.66
N PHE A 85 -14.20 -15.85 -14.79
CA PHE A 85 -13.68 -15.26 -16.00
C PHE A 85 -12.28 -15.75 -16.39
N LEU A 86 -11.36 -15.85 -15.43
CA LEU A 86 -10.02 -16.36 -15.69
C LEU A 86 -10.01 -17.86 -16.09
N LYS A 87 -11.01 -18.64 -15.63
CA LYS A 87 -11.19 -20.03 -16.07
C LYS A 87 -11.72 -20.14 -17.50
N GLU A 88 -12.43 -19.12 -17.97
CA GLU A 88 -12.98 -19.10 -19.34
C GLU A 88 -11.96 -18.65 -20.41
N THR A 89 -10.80 -18.09 -20.03
CA THR A 89 -9.84 -17.52 -20.97
C THR A 89 -9.38 -18.52 -22.03
N LEU A 90 -9.21 -19.80 -21.69
CA LEU A 90 -8.87 -20.86 -22.64
C LEU A 90 -9.95 -21.09 -23.68
N TYR A 91 -11.25 -21.04 -23.29
CA TYR A 91 -12.37 -21.18 -24.22
C TYR A 91 -12.49 -19.97 -25.18
N LEU A 92 -11.93 -18.84 -24.78
CA LEU A 92 -11.86 -17.62 -25.58
C LEU A 92 -10.64 -17.62 -26.55
N GLY A 93 -9.84 -18.70 -26.56
CA GLY A 93 -8.61 -18.81 -27.35
C GLY A 93 -7.46 -17.93 -26.85
N LEU A 94 -7.47 -17.57 -25.56
CA LEU A 94 -6.48 -16.75 -24.89
C LEU A 94 -5.51 -17.60 -24.06
N PRO A 95 -4.38 -17.06 -23.61
CA PRO A 95 -3.51 -17.72 -22.65
C PRO A 95 -4.28 -18.10 -21.38
N ASP A 96 -3.87 -19.19 -20.74
CA ASP A 96 -4.51 -19.65 -19.51
C ASP A 96 -4.29 -18.64 -18.37
N GLY A 97 -5.36 -18.03 -17.91
CA GLY A 97 -5.35 -17.10 -16.77
C GLY A 97 -5.63 -17.76 -15.42
N SER A 98 -5.94 -19.06 -15.39
CA SER A 98 -6.40 -19.74 -14.18
C SER A 98 -5.35 -19.75 -13.05
N TYR A 99 -4.05 -19.79 -13.38
CA TYR A 99 -2.97 -19.73 -12.40
C TYR A 99 -2.96 -18.43 -11.59
N LEU A 100 -3.49 -17.33 -12.14
CA LEU A 100 -3.58 -16.05 -11.44
C LEU A 100 -4.51 -16.11 -10.22
N ILE A 101 -5.50 -17.01 -10.24
CA ILE A 101 -6.49 -17.13 -9.16
C ILE A 101 -5.80 -17.45 -7.82
N GLU A 102 -4.87 -18.40 -7.84
CA GLU A 102 -4.13 -18.81 -6.65
C GLU A 102 -3.16 -17.71 -6.19
N ILE A 103 -2.46 -17.10 -7.15
CA ILE A 103 -1.54 -16.00 -6.89
C ILE A 103 -2.26 -14.82 -6.25
N LEU A 104 -3.41 -14.41 -6.80
CA LEU A 104 -4.17 -13.28 -6.28
C LEU A 104 -4.73 -13.52 -4.86
N LYS A 105 -4.94 -14.77 -4.45
CA LYS A 105 -5.38 -15.09 -3.09
C LYS A 105 -4.23 -15.12 -2.07
N ASN A 106 -3.13 -15.74 -2.40
CA ASN A 106 -2.14 -16.20 -1.44
C ASN A 106 -0.81 -15.43 -1.46
N GLU A 107 -0.48 -14.74 -2.56
CA GLU A 107 0.82 -14.14 -2.75
C GLU A 107 0.93 -12.70 -2.26
N SER A 108 2.16 -12.19 -2.18
CA SER A 108 2.45 -10.79 -1.82
C SER A 108 1.95 -9.82 -2.89
N LEU A 109 1.66 -8.57 -2.51
CA LEU A 109 1.20 -7.52 -3.45
C LEU A 109 2.14 -7.38 -4.67
N PHE A 110 3.44 -7.42 -4.43
CA PHE A 110 4.43 -7.34 -5.49
C PHE A 110 4.30 -8.51 -6.47
N LYS A 111 4.19 -9.75 -5.98
CA LYS A 111 4.05 -10.93 -6.83
C LYS A 111 2.74 -10.95 -7.60
N LYS A 112 1.65 -10.50 -6.97
CA LYS A 112 0.36 -10.32 -7.64
C LYS A 112 0.47 -9.37 -8.83
N ALA A 113 1.05 -8.18 -8.61
CA ALA A 113 1.22 -7.17 -9.65
C ALA A 113 2.15 -7.65 -10.78
N GLU A 114 3.25 -8.32 -10.44
CA GLU A 114 4.20 -8.90 -11.41
C GLU A 114 3.52 -9.94 -12.31
N SER A 115 2.77 -10.88 -11.72
CA SER A 115 2.09 -11.94 -12.48
C SER A 115 0.95 -11.40 -13.37
N ILE A 116 0.20 -10.40 -12.89
CA ILE A 116 -0.78 -9.71 -13.74
C ILE A 116 -0.07 -9.02 -14.91
N LEU A 117 1.03 -8.35 -14.65
CA LEU A 117 1.79 -7.65 -15.69
C LEU A 117 2.32 -8.59 -16.77
N GLU A 118 2.85 -9.76 -16.37
CA GLU A 118 3.26 -10.82 -17.32
C GLU A 118 2.10 -11.23 -18.21
N TYR A 119 0.95 -11.47 -17.63
CA TYR A 119 -0.26 -11.86 -18.38
C TYR A 119 -0.76 -10.73 -19.31
N LEU A 120 -0.71 -9.47 -18.87
CA LEU A 120 -1.05 -8.32 -19.71
C LEU A 120 -0.08 -8.16 -20.90
N GLU A 121 1.21 -8.45 -20.71
CA GLU A 121 2.20 -8.45 -21.80
C GLU A 121 1.87 -9.52 -22.86
N GLU A 122 1.44 -10.72 -22.44
CA GLU A 122 0.98 -11.77 -23.36
C GLU A 122 -0.28 -11.35 -24.13
N LEU A 123 -1.27 -10.78 -23.44
CA LEU A 123 -2.49 -10.29 -24.08
C LEU A 123 -2.22 -9.15 -25.07
N LYS A 124 -1.33 -8.22 -24.69
CA LYS A 124 -0.89 -7.13 -25.58
C LYS A 124 -0.31 -7.68 -26.88
N ASN A 125 0.52 -8.72 -26.83
CA ASN A 125 1.09 -9.32 -28.00
C ASN A 125 0.02 -9.91 -28.94
N ILE A 126 -1.06 -10.46 -28.39
CA ILE A 126 -2.19 -10.93 -29.20
C ILE A 126 -2.95 -9.75 -29.83
N ILE A 127 -3.19 -8.68 -29.07
CA ILE A 127 -3.95 -7.51 -29.54
C ILE A 127 -3.23 -6.82 -30.71
N ILE A 128 -1.91 -6.62 -30.60
CA ILE A 128 -1.11 -5.90 -31.60
C ILE A 128 -0.58 -6.80 -32.72
N SER A 129 -0.74 -8.13 -32.62
CA SER A 129 -0.32 -9.08 -33.66
C SER A 129 -0.94 -8.68 -35.03
N PRO A 130 -0.18 -8.73 -36.13
CA PRO A 130 -0.73 -8.52 -37.47
C PRO A 130 -1.63 -9.68 -37.94
N ASP A 131 -1.67 -10.80 -37.20
CA ASP A 131 -2.43 -11.97 -37.59
C ASP A 131 -3.94 -11.67 -37.63
N LYS A 132 -4.59 -12.22 -38.64
CA LYS A 132 -6.03 -12.18 -38.76
C LYS A 132 -6.63 -13.42 -38.12
N TYR A 133 -7.53 -13.21 -37.17
CA TYR A 133 -8.26 -14.27 -36.51
C TYR A 133 -9.69 -14.31 -37.05
N GLU A 134 -10.22 -15.52 -37.28
CA GLU A 134 -11.60 -15.69 -37.69
C GLU A 134 -12.54 -15.30 -36.56
N ALA A 135 -13.52 -14.45 -36.89
CA ALA A 135 -14.59 -14.11 -35.98
C ALA A 135 -15.60 -15.26 -35.93
N PHE A 136 -16.01 -15.65 -34.74
CA PHE A 136 -17.09 -16.63 -34.54
C PHE A 136 -18.38 -15.90 -34.21
N GLU A 137 -19.41 -16.18 -35.02
CA GLU A 137 -20.77 -15.74 -34.75
C GLU A 137 -21.69 -16.96 -34.58
N ASP A 138 -22.62 -16.87 -33.64
CA ASP A 138 -23.63 -17.90 -33.44
C ASP A 138 -24.55 -17.99 -34.68
N ILE A 139 -24.71 -19.18 -35.26
CA ILE A 139 -25.53 -19.43 -36.46
C ILE A 139 -27.01 -19.12 -36.16
N ALA A 140 -27.52 -19.33 -34.98
CA ALA A 140 -28.87 -19.00 -34.58
C ALA A 140 -29.11 -17.47 -34.65
N HIS A 141 -28.09 -16.69 -34.33
CA HIS A 141 -28.08 -15.25 -34.44
C HIS A 141 -28.24 -14.76 -35.91
N LYS A 142 -27.54 -15.39 -36.86
CA LYS A 142 -27.62 -15.06 -38.30
C LYS A 142 -29.04 -15.30 -38.85
N ARG A 143 -29.74 -16.33 -38.40
CA ARG A 143 -31.13 -16.60 -38.80
C ARG A 143 -32.08 -15.50 -38.31
N HIS A 144 -31.90 -15.01 -37.09
CA HIS A 144 -32.70 -13.92 -36.54
C HIS A 144 -32.51 -12.60 -37.30
N ILE A 145 -31.25 -12.29 -37.63
CA ILE A 145 -30.92 -11.09 -38.44
C ILE A 145 -31.53 -11.21 -39.84
N ALA A 146 -31.45 -12.37 -40.51
CA ALA A 146 -32.03 -12.60 -41.80
C ALA A 146 -33.59 -12.48 -41.82
N ALA A 147 -34.24 -12.76 -40.69
CA ALA A 147 -35.66 -12.56 -40.47
C ALA A 147 -36.05 -11.14 -40.07
N GLY A 148 -35.11 -10.20 -40.04
CA GLY A 148 -35.36 -8.80 -39.63
C GLY A 148 -35.65 -8.61 -38.14
N ILE A 149 -35.42 -9.63 -37.31
CA ILE A 149 -35.59 -9.57 -35.87
C ILE A 149 -34.28 -9.11 -35.24
N PRO A 150 -34.25 -7.99 -34.47
CA PRO A 150 -33.04 -7.55 -33.79
C PRO A 150 -32.58 -8.62 -32.81
N SER A 151 -31.36 -9.09 -32.99
CA SER A 151 -30.80 -10.08 -32.07
C SER A 151 -30.29 -9.40 -30.81
N VAL A 152 -30.94 -9.67 -29.72
CA VAL A 152 -30.53 -9.20 -28.37
C VAL A 152 -29.51 -10.12 -27.72
N TYR A 153 -29.31 -11.35 -28.26
CA TYR A 153 -28.57 -12.43 -27.57
C TYR A 153 -27.40 -13.03 -28.37
N GLY A 154 -26.91 -12.37 -29.40
CA GLY A 154 -25.74 -12.88 -30.15
C GLY A 154 -24.44 -12.68 -29.40
N ARG A 155 -23.63 -13.72 -29.34
CA ARG A 155 -22.24 -13.60 -28.91
C ARG A 155 -21.33 -13.49 -30.13
N TYR A 156 -20.79 -12.30 -30.35
CA TYR A 156 -19.69 -12.11 -31.26
C TYR A 156 -18.40 -12.42 -30.52
N SER A 157 -17.65 -13.38 -30.99
CA SER A 157 -16.36 -13.77 -30.41
C SER A 157 -15.26 -13.60 -31.44
N GLU A 158 -14.33 -12.73 -31.14
CA GLU A 158 -13.10 -12.55 -31.90
C GLU A 158 -11.93 -12.44 -30.93
N ARG A 159 -10.86 -13.16 -31.21
CA ARG A 159 -9.75 -13.35 -30.28
C ARG A 159 -9.14 -12.04 -29.79
N LYS A 160 -8.94 -11.04 -30.67
CA LYS A 160 -8.37 -9.74 -30.29
C LYS A 160 -9.31 -8.92 -29.39
N PHE A 161 -10.63 -8.95 -29.68
CA PHE A 161 -11.62 -8.29 -28.83
C PHE A 161 -11.76 -8.98 -27.48
N ASN A 162 -11.68 -10.31 -27.45
CA ASN A 162 -11.64 -11.06 -26.21
C ASN A 162 -10.39 -10.68 -25.38
N ALA A 163 -9.21 -10.66 -26.03
CA ALA A 163 -7.96 -10.25 -25.40
C ALA A 163 -8.03 -8.82 -24.85
N LEU A 164 -8.58 -7.88 -25.61
CA LEU A 164 -8.78 -6.49 -25.19
C LEU A 164 -9.72 -6.39 -23.98
N SER A 165 -10.81 -7.16 -23.98
CA SER A 165 -11.75 -7.20 -22.84
C SER A 165 -11.08 -7.70 -21.57
N VAL A 166 -10.28 -8.78 -21.67
CA VAL A 166 -9.51 -9.31 -20.54
C VAL A 166 -8.46 -8.31 -20.08
N PHE A 167 -7.74 -7.71 -21.03
CA PHE A 167 -6.70 -6.72 -20.77
C PHE A 167 -7.22 -5.56 -19.92
N LEU A 168 -8.31 -4.91 -20.32
CA LEU A 168 -8.90 -3.78 -19.61
C LEU A 168 -9.33 -4.13 -18.18
N ARG A 169 -9.82 -5.35 -17.99
CA ARG A 169 -10.19 -5.86 -16.65
C ARG A 169 -8.99 -6.07 -15.76
N MET A 170 -7.97 -6.75 -16.28
CA MET A 170 -6.75 -7.00 -15.52
C MET A 170 -5.96 -5.72 -15.23
N GLU A 171 -5.97 -4.76 -16.16
CA GLU A 171 -5.39 -3.43 -15.94
C GLU A 171 -6.07 -2.67 -14.79
N SER A 172 -7.40 -2.78 -14.65
CA SER A 172 -8.13 -2.18 -13.53
C SER A 172 -7.68 -2.76 -12.18
N ILE A 173 -7.45 -4.09 -12.12
CA ILE A 173 -6.95 -4.76 -10.91
C ILE A 173 -5.51 -4.35 -10.64
N LEU A 174 -4.67 -4.29 -11.67
CA LEU A 174 -3.29 -3.82 -11.54
C LEU A 174 -3.22 -2.42 -10.94
N ASN A 175 -4.06 -1.49 -11.41
CA ASN A 175 -4.12 -0.14 -10.89
C ASN A 175 -4.48 -0.10 -9.39
N SER A 176 -5.44 -0.92 -8.95
CA SER A 176 -5.78 -1.04 -7.53
C SER A 176 -4.60 -1.57 -6.71
N LEU A 177 -3.88 -2.57 -7.22
CA LEU A 177 -2.68 -3.11 -6.57
C LEU A 177 -1.54 -2.09 -6.52
N LEU A 178 -1.40 -1.23 -7.53
CA LEU A 178 -0.39 -0.17 -7.54
C LEU A 178 -0.65 0.87 -6.44
N ASP A 179 -1.90 1.23 -6.19
CA ASP A 179 -2.26 2.12 -5.09
C ASP A 179 -1.96 1.50 -3.73
N GLU A 180 -2.21 0.20 -3.55
CA GLU A 180 -1.83 -0.53 -2.33
C GLU A 180 -0.30 -0.60 -2.17
N ILE A 181 0.43 -0.86 -3.26
CA ILE A 181 1.89 -0.86 -3.28
C ILE A 181 2.44 0.52 -2.91
N GLU A 182 1.89 1.60 -3.48
CA GLU A 182 2.30 2.97 -3.13
C GLU A 182 2.14 3.25 -1.63
N GLN A 183 1.00 2.84 -1.04
CA GLN A 183 0.77 2.99 0.39
C GLN A 183 1.79 2.18 1.21
N SER A 184 2.17 1.00 0.74
CA SER A 184 3.18 0.16 1.39
C SER A 184 4.60 0.70 1.32
N ILE A 185 4.90 1.57 0.34
CA ILE A 185 6.18 2.27 0.14
C ILE A 185 6.14 3.65 0.83
N ASN A 186 5.50 3.82 1.95
CA ASN A 186 5.57 5.08 2.69
C ASN A 186 6.73 5.01 3.71
N PRO A 187 7.97 5.30 3.30
CA PRO A 187 9.09 5.23 4.22
C PRO A 187 9.07 6.46 5.11
N ASP A 188 8.91 6.25 6.41
CA ASP A 188 9.16 7.31 7.41
C ASP A 188 10.65 7.71 7.42
N PHE A 189 11.49 6.81 6.92
CA PHE A 189 12.93 7.01 6.73
C PHE A 189 13.49 6.04 5.69
N ILE A 190 14.59 6.45 5.06
CA ILE A 190 15.28 5.69 4.01
C ILE A 190 16.52 5.01 4.59
N THR A 191 16.59 3.70 4.39
CA THR A 191 17.77 2.86 4.66
C THR A 191 18.12 2.06 3.41
N ARG A 192 19.28 1.44 3.38
CA ARG A 192 19.66 0.55 2.27
C ARG A 192 18.64 -0.59 2.08
N ALA A 193 18.12 -1.15 3.17
CA ALA A 193 17.11 -2.20 3.12
C ALA A 193 15.78 -1.72 2.51
N THR A 194 15.39 -0.45 2.78
CA THR A 194 14.24 0.17 2.13
C THR A 194 14.51 0.46 0.66
N LEU A 195 15.71 0.90 0.32
CA LEU A 195 16.11 1.15 -1.08
C LEU A 195 16.05 -0.11 -1.95
N PHE A 196 16.45 -1.28 -1.46
CA PHE A 196 16.27 -2.54 -2.20
C PHE A 196 14.81 -2.85 -2.52
N ARG A 197 13.89 -2.51 -1.62
CA ARG A 197 12.44 -2.67 -1.89
C ARG A 197 11.95 -1.65 -2.90
N ILE A 198 12.38 -0.40 -2.75
CA ILE A 198 12.04 0.68 -3.68
C ILE A 198 12.53 0.34 -5.09
N GLU A 199 13.74 -0.14 -5.24
CA GLU A 199 14.31 -0.55 -6.53
C GLU A 199 13.43 -1.59 -7.24
N LYS A 200 12.97 -2.62 -6.52
CA LYS A 200 12.04 -3.61 -7.08
C LYS A 200 10.73 -3.00 -7.56
N TYR A 201 10.18 -2.05 -6.79
CA TYR A 201 8.96 -1.34 -7.19
C TYR A 201 9.17 -0.43 -8.39
N LEU A 202 10.31 0.25 -8.46
CA LEU A 202 10.64 1.08 -9.62
C LEU A 202 10.79 0.23 -10.89
N LYS A 203 11.37 -0.97 -10.79
CA LYS A 203 11.43 -1.94 -11.92
C LYS A 203 10.03 -2.38 -12.37
N LEU A 204 9.11 -2.61 -11.44
CA LEU A 204 7.72 -2.94 -11.77
C LEU A 204 7.05 -1.78 -12.51
N PHE A 205 7.20 -0.54 -12.02
CA PHE A 205 6.60 0.63 -12.67
C PHE A 205 7.13 0.87 -14.08
N ILE A 206 8.41 0.64 -14.33
CA ILE A 206 8.97 0.73 -15.70
C ILE A 206 8.25 -0.23 -16.65
N ARG A 207 8.05 -1.49 -16.26
CA ARG A 207 7.34 -2.48 -17.08
C ARG A 207 5.91 -2.04 -17.37
N ILE A 208 5.21 -1.46 -16.38
CA ILE A 208 3.86 -0.91 -16.55
C ILE A 208 3.86 0.26 -17.53
N LEU A 209 4.82 1.16 -17.45
CA LEU A 209 4.96 2.27 -18.38
C LEU A 209 5.23 1.75 -19.81
N GLN A 210 6.12 0.76 -19.97
CA GLN A 210 6.41 0.12 -21.25
C GLN A 210 5.19 -0.61 -21.82
N LEU A 211 4.35 -1.21 -20.96
CA LEU A 211 3.08 -1.79 -21.37
C LEU A 211 2.19 -0.73 -22.02
N ASN A 212 2.18 0.49 -21.49
CA ASN A 212 1.43 1.63 -22.01
C ASN A 212 2.17 2.42 -23.11
N GLY A 213 3.30 1.90 -23.63
CA GLY A 213 4.07 2.54 -24.70
C GLY A 213 4.96 3.70 -24.22
N ILE A 214 5.09 3.92 -22.92
CA ILE A 214 5.99 4.93 -22.34
C ILE A 214 7.36 4.31 -22.06
N SER A 215 8.42 4.90 -22.57
CA SER A 215 9.78 4.41 -22.37
C SER A 215 10.75 5.58 -22.19
N SER A 216 11.69 5.43 -21.24
CA SER A 216 12.77 6.38 -21.02
C SER A 216 14.08 5.64 -20.77
N GLN A 217 15.02 5.74 -21.71
CA GLN A 217 16.34 5.17 -21.55
C GLN A 217 17.11 5.78 -20.38
N LYS A 218 16.96 7.09 -20.19
CA LYS A 218 17.56 7.82 -19.05
C LYS A 218 17.10 7.24 -17.71
N PHE A 219 15.80 6.98 -17.57
CA PHE A 219 15.25 6.39 -16.35
C PHE A 219 15.78 4.97 -16.11
N ILE A 220 15.80 4.13 -17.16
CA ILE A 220 16.30 2.74 -17.10
C ILE A 220 17.77 2.74 -16.66
N HIS A 221 18.62 3.52 -17.32
CA HIS A 221 20.05 3.61 -16.93
C HIS A 221 20.26 4.12 -15.51
N THR A 222 19.47 5.11 -15.09
CA THR A 222 19.57 5.63 -13.71
C THR A 222 19.14 4.59 -12.68
N LEU A 223 18.12 3.78 -13.01
CA LEU A 223 17.69 2.66 -12.16
C LEU A 223 18.73 1.54 -12.10
N ASP A 224 19.39 1.24 -13.22
CA ASP A 224 20.52 0.30 -13.24
C ASP A 224 21.67 0.79 -12.37
N MET A 225 21.96 2.09 -12.38
CA MET A 225 22.91 2.71 -11.45
C MET A 225 22.49 2.51 -9.98
N LEU A 226 21.20 2.64 -9.66
CA LEU A 226 20.69 2.35 -8.31
C LEU A 226 20.91 0.89 -7.94
N THR A 227 20.63 -0.04 -8.86
CA THR A 227 20.85 -1.47 -8.65
C THR A 227 22.32 -1.75 -8.31
N VAL A 228 23.25 -1.24 -9.11
CA VAL A 228 24.69 -1.38 -8.88
C VAL A 228 25.13 -0.70 -7.57
N ALA A 229 24.60 0.49 -7.28
CA ALA A 229 24.88 1.20 -6.03
C ALA A 229 24.45 0.42 -4.79
N LEU A 230 23.33 -0.31 -4.87
CA LEU A 230 22.85 -1.17 -3.80
C LEU A 230 23.68 -2.44 -3.60
N GLU A 231 24.29 -2.96 -4.66
CA GLU A 231 25.20 -4.12 -4.59
C GLU A 231 26.57 -3.72 -4.00
N ILE A 232 27.09 -2.58 -4.41
CA ILE A 232 28.37 -2.05 -3.96
C ILE A 232 28.19 -1.32 -2.61
N ARG A 233 28.70 -1.90 -1.52
CA ARG A 233 28.56 -1.36 -0.15
C ARG A 233 29.27 0.00 0.13
N ARG A 234 29.77 0.68 -0.88
CA ARG A 234 30.59 1.90 -0.75
C ARG A 234 29.88 3.20 -1.13
N PHE A 235 28.63 3.15 -1.54
CA PHE A 235 27.86 4.35 -1.87
C PHE A 235 27.47 5.09 -0.58
N ASN A 236 27.74 6.38 -0.56
CA ASN A 236 27.33 7.26 0.51
C ASN A 236 25.92 7.81 0.27
N PHE A 237 25.35 8.43 1.31
CA PHE A 237 23.99 8.96 1.26
C PHE A 237 23.78 10.01 0.16
N SER A 238 24.77 10.89 -0.06
CA SER A 238 24.68 11.93 -1.12
C SER A 238 24.58 11.34 -2.52
N GLN A 239 25.31 10.27 -2.80
CA GLN A 239 25.25 9.60 -4.10
C GLN A 239 23.88 8.96 -4.37
N TYR A 240 23.22 8.41 -3.35
CA TYR A 240 21.83 7.95 -3.49
C TYR A 240 20.89 9.12 -3.77
N MET A 241 21.09 10.28 -3.14
CA MET A 241 20.29 11.48 -3.40
C MET A 241 20.41 11.94 -4.86
N ASP A 242 21.61 11.92 -5.42
CA ASP A 242 21.85 12.31 -6.81
C ASP A 242 21.18 11.34 -7.80
N ILE A 243 21.18 10.04 -7.50
CA ILE A 243 20.44 9.05 -8.28
C ILE A 243 18.93 9.37 -8.26
N PHE A 244 18.34 9.67 -7.10
CA PHE A 244 16.91 9.97 -7.00
C PHE A 244 16.53 11.30 -7.67
N ARG A 245 17.41 12.31 -7.66
CA ARG A 245 17.20 13.54 -8.45
C ARG A 245 17.17 13.24 -9.95
N ASN A 246 18.10 12.44 -10.45
CA ASN A 246 18.15 12.04 -11.86
C ASN A 246 16.92 11.22 -12.24
N LEU A 247 16.41 10.34 -11.34
CA LEU A 247 15.14 9.63 -11.55
C LEU A 247 13.96 10.61 -11.66
N ALA A 248 13.87 11.59 -10.76
CA ALA A 248 12.82 12.62 -10.81
C ALA A 248 12.85 13.45 -12.09
N GLU A 249 14.04 13.87 -12.53
CA GLU A 249 14.20 14.56 -13.81
C GLU A 249 13.73 13.69 -14.99
N SER A 250 14.06 12.40 -14.96
CA SER A 250 13.64 11.48 -16.01
C SER A 250 12.13 11.28 -16.04
N VAL A 251 11.45 11.27 -14.87
CA VAL A 251 9.98 11.24 -14.79
C VAL A 251 9.40 12.54 -15.35
N SER A 252 9.94 13.68 -14.99
CA SER A 252 9.51 14.97 -15.54
C SER A 252 9.65 15.04 -17.06
N GLU A 253 10.75 14.50 -17.61
CA GLU A 253 10.94 14.37 -19.07
C GLU A 253 9.90 13.44 -19.71
N MET A 254 9.54 12.31 -19.07
CA MET A 254 8.48 11.42 -19.55
C MET A 254 7.12 12.13 -19.54
N VAL A 255 6.76 12.81 -18.45
CA VAL A 255 5.52 13.62 -18.39
C VAL A 255 5.49 14.64 -19.51
N ASN A 256 6.59 15.35 -19.73
CA ASN A 256 6.65 16.34 -20.82
C ASN A 256 6.48 15.67 -22.19
N THR A 257 7.19 14.59 -22.45
CA THR A 257 7.23 13.94 -23.77
C THR A 257 5.89 13.30 -24.14
N TYR A 258 5.28 12.59 -23.20
CA TYR A 258 4.08 11.78 -23.47
C TYR A 258 2.76 12.47 -23.11
N CYS A 259 2.76 13.32 -22.07
CA CYS A 259 1.52 13.92 -21.57
C CYS A 259 1.38 15.41 -21.96
N THR A 260 2.47 16.16 -22.14
CA THR A 260 2.41 17.60 -22.34
C THR A 260 2.66 18.00 -23.79
N ALA A 261 3.81 17.65 -24.33
CA ALA A 261 4.26 18.11 -25.65
C ALA A 261 3.29 17.76 -26.81
N PRO A 262 2.66 16.57 -26.86
CA PRO A 262 1.75 16.21 -27.94
C PRO A 262 0.53 17.12 -28.03
N TYR A 263 0.09 17.67 -26.91
CA TYR A 263 -1.16 18.44 -26.81
C TYR A 263 -0.96 19.95 -26.86
N LEU A 264 0.20 20.48 -26.44
CA LEU A 264 0.41 21.93 -26.30
C LEU A 264 0.05 22.76 -27.53
N LYS A 265 0.43 22.29 -28.71
CA LYS A 265 0.18 23.01 -29.96
C LYS A 265 -1.31 23.14 -30.28
N TRP A 266 -2.06 22.06 -30.04
CA TRP A 266 -3.50 22.00 -30.33
C TRP A 266 -4.32 22.63 -29.22
N LEU A 267 -3.91 22.40 -27.97
CA LEU A 267 -4.57 22.89 -26.77
C LEU A 267 -4.73 24.41 -26.79
N LYS A 268 -3.65 25.15 -27.10
CA LYS A 268 -3.70 26.59 -27.21
C LYS A 268 -4.73 27.05 -28.24
N LYS A 269 -4.81 26.41 -29.42
CA LYS A 269 -5.78 26.75 -30.48
C LYS A 269 -7.22 26.50 -30.03
N VAL A 270 -7.46 25.31 -29.45
CA VAL A 270 -8.80 24.91 -29.00
C VAL A 270 -9.29 25.80 -27.87
N ILE A 271 -8.47 26.05 -26.86
CA ILE A 271 -8.86 26.88 -25.72
C ILE A 271 -9.11 28.35 -26.14
N THR A 272 -8.32 28.88 -27.08
CA THR A 272 -8.58 30.23 -27.63
C THR A 272 -9.97 30.30 -28.29
N ILE A 273 -10.37 29.27 -29.05
CA ILE A 273 -11.68 29.20 -29.64
C ILE A 273 -12.78 29.12 -28.56
N ILE A 274 -12.58 28.25 -27.53
CA ILE A 274 -13.51 28.12 -26.41
C ILE A 274 -13.66 29.45 -25.65
N TYR A 275 -12.55 30.20 -25.44
CA TYR A 275 -12.60 31.50 -24.80
C TYR A 275 -13.48 32.48 -25.57
N HIS A 276 -13.31 32.59 -26.89
CA HIS A 276 -14.13 33.48 -27.73
C HIS A 276 -15.59 33.07 -27.79
N LEU A 277 -15.90 31.78 -27.57
CA LEU A 277 -17.28 31.28 -27.51
C LEU A 277 -17.93 31.44 -26.13
N SER A 278 -17.16 31.63 -25.07
CA SER A 278 -17.67 31.58 -23.67
C SER A 278 -18.21 32.92 -23.14
N GLU A 279 -18.24 34.00 -23.91
CA GLU A 279 -18.77 35.35 -23.54
C GLU A 279 -18.38 35.84 -22.13
N LYS A 280 -17.19 35.46 -21.63
CA LYS A 280 -16.68 35.90 -20.32
C LYS A 280 -15.63 37.01 -20.49
N PRO A 281 -16.03 38.30 -20.47
CA PRO A 281 -15.11 39.42 -20.69
C PRO A 281 -14.22 39.75 -19.50
N GLU A 282 -14.41 39.12 -18.33
CA GLU A 282 -13.75 39.52 -17.06
C GLU A 282 -12.38 38.87 -16.82
N ILE A 283 -12.01 37.84 -17.59
CA ILE A 283 -10.73 37.15 -17.44
C ILE A 283 -9.85 37.44 -18.67
N GLU A 284 -8.61 37.86 -18.46
CA GLU A 284 -7.67 38.01 -19.57
C GLU A 284 -7.48 36.68 -20.33
N VAL A 285 -7.48 36.75 -21.67
CA VAL A 285 -7.34 35.58 -22.57
C VAL A 285 -6.16 34.69 -22.15
N PHE A 286 -5.06 35.29 -21.74
CA PHE A 286 -3.85 34.57 -21.34
C PHE A 286 -4.04 33.76 -20.06
N GLU A 287 -4.70 34.32 -19.06
CA GLU A 287 -5.00 33.62 -17.80
C GLU A 287 -5.96 32.45 -18.03
N PHE A 288 -6.98 32.65 -18.85
CA PHE A 288 -7.93 31.58 -19.19
C PHE A 288 -7.24 30.42 -19.94
N ILE A 289 -6.38 30.73 -20.93
CA ILE A 289 -5.62 29.72 -21.67
C ILE A 289 -4.72 28.93 -20.72
N ASN A 290 -3.99 29.62 -19.84
CA ASN A 290 -3.07 28.95 -18.90
C ASN A 290 -3.83 28.07 -17.92
N ALA A 291 -4.86 28.59 -17.25
CA ALA A 291 -5.63 27.82 -16.28
C ALA A 291 -6.32 26.60 -16.89
N SER A 292 -6.91 26.77 -18.07
CA SER A 292 -7.59 25.68 -18.79
C SER A 292 -6.58 24.64 -19.33
N SER A 293 -5.43 25.09 -19.81
CA SER A 293 -4.36 24.19 -20.26
C SER A 293 -3.78 23.40 -19.10
N GLU A 294 -3.49 24.06 -17.98
CA GLU A 294 -2.97 23.40 -16.77
C GLU A 294 -3.95 22.34 -16.26
N LYS A 295 -5.24 22.67 -16.18
CA LYS A 295 -6.26 21.73 -15.76
C LYS A 295 -6.30 20.50 -16.67
N PHE A 296 -6.35 20.70 -17.97
CA PHE A 296 -6.39 19.62 -18.95
C PHE A 296 -5.16 18.70 -18.85
N LEU A 297 -3.96 19.30 -18.76
CA LEU A 297 -2.71 18.54 -18.64
C LEU A 297 -2.61 17.77 -17.32
N ARG A 298 -3.09 18.36 -16.22
CA ARG A 298 -3.18 17.65 -14.94
C ARG A 298 -4.12 16.44 -15.05
N ASP A 299 -5.30 16.63 -15.67
CA ASP A 299 -6.27 15.55 -15.86
C ASP A 299 -5.66 14.41 -16.70
N ILE A 300 -4.88 14.72 -17.73
CA ILE A 300 -4.18 13.70 -18.54
C ILE A 300 -3.18 12.91 -17.67
N VAL A 301 -2.30 13.60 -16.94
CA VAL A 301 -1.26 12.94 -16.13
C VAL A 301 -1.88 12.01 -15.10
N VAL A 302 -2.98 12.41 -14.47
CA VAL A 302 -3.69 11.58 -13.48
C VAL A 302 -4.22 10.27 -14.10
N HIS A 303 -4.58 10.27 -15.38
CA HIS A 303 -5.12 9.10 -16.06
C HIS A 303 -4.06 8.16 -16.66
N PHE A 304 -2.76 8.50 -16.58
CA PHE A 304 -1.70 7.58 -17.01
C PHE A 304 -1.33 6.60 -15.89
N PRO A 305 -1.72 5.31 -16.03
CA PRO A 305 -1.37 4.30 -15.03
C PRO A 305 0.15 4.21 -14.80
N GLY A 306 0.55 4.19 -13.55
CA GLY A 306 1.94 4.06 -13.15
C GLY A 306 2.77 5.36 -13.18
N LEU A 307 2.51 6.32 -14.07
CA LEU A 307 3.32 7.54 -14.17
C LEU A 307 3.11 8.48 -12.97
N ASN A 308 1.85 8.71 -12.59
CA ASN A 308 1.49 9.53 -11.45
C ASN A 308 1.97 8.89 -10.12
N GLN A 309 1.79 7.58 -9.95
CA GLN A 309 2.29 6.85 -8.80
C GLN A 309 3.81 6.91 -8.72
N LEU A 310 4.50 6.77 -9.84
CA LEU A 310 5.96 6.86 -9.92
C LEU A 310 6.47 8.23 -9.48
N ASP A 311 5.88 9.31 -9.97
CA ASP A 311 6.21 10.68 -9.59
C ASP A 311 6.00 10.91 -8.08
N ARG A 312 4.86 10.49 -7.53
CA ARG A 312 4.57 10.60 -6.10
C ARG A 312 5.55 9.82 -5.23
N ILE A 313 5.91 8.59 -5.63
CA ILE A 313 6.86 7.76 -4.87
C ILE A 313 8.25 8.39 -4.86
N ILE A 314 8.76 8.82 -6.00
CA ILE A 314 10.08 9.46 -6.11
C ILE A 314 10.09 10.78 -5.33
N GLY A 315 9.03 11.58 -5.42
CA GLY A 315 8.89 12.81 -4.65
C GLY A 315 8.90 12.56 -3.14
N LYS A 316 8.20 11.51 -2.66
CA LYS A 316 8.24 11.11 -1.25
C LYS A 316 9.64 10.68 -0.81
N ILE A 317 10.33 9.88 -1.62
CA ILE A 317 11.70 9.42 -1.32
C ILE A 317 12.63 10.63 -1.18
N ILE A 318 12.60 11.54 -2.14
CA ILE A 318 13.42 12.76 -2.12
C ILE A 318 13.11 13.58 -0.87
N LYS A 319 11.84 13.85 -0.59
CA LYS A 319 11.44 14.61 0.60
C LYS A 319 11.90 13.95 1.89
N THR A 320 11.75 12.63 2.02
CA THR A 320 12.19 11.90 3.21
C THR A 320 13.69 11.94 3.36
N THR A 321 14.45 11.75 2.27
CA THR A 321 15.91 11.80 2.30
C THR A 321 16.44 13.20 2.66
N TYR A 322 15.82 14.27 2.17
CA TYR A 322 16.17 15.64 2.60
C TYR A 322 15.92 15.85 4.09
N ASN A 323 14.75 15.46 4.58
CA ASN A 323 14.43 15.59 6.00
C ASN A 323 15.40 14.80 6.91
N GLN A 324 15.90 13.66 6.44
CA GLN A 324 16.93 12.90 7.15
C GLN A 324 18.26 13.64 7.17
N ALA A 325 18.67 14.21 6.02
CA ALA A 325 19.92 14.95 5.90
C ALA A 325 19.94 16.22 6.76
N GLU A 326 18.80 16.86 6.97
CA GLU A 326 18.67 18.03 7.84
C GLU A 326 18.74 17.69 9.34
N LYS A 327 18.27 16.50 9.73
CA LYS A 327 18.13 16.13 11.14
C LYS A 327 19.29 15.32 11.69
N LEU A 328 20.07 14.69 10.86
CA LEU A 328 21.11 13.74 11.25
C LEU A 328 22.49 14.20 10.80
N THR A 329 23.49 13.94 11.63
CA THR A 329 24.90 14.09 11.27
C THR A 329 25.31 13.07 10.22
N TYR A 330 26.39 13.32 9.50
CA TYR A 330 26.92 12.38 8.50
C TYR A 330 27.14 10.95 9.06
N LYS A 331 27.67 10.84 10.28
CA LYS A 331 27.90 9.56 10.96
C LYS A 331 26.58 8.81 11.28
N GLU A 332 25.58 9.56 11.72
CA GLU A 332 24.25 8.99 11.99
C GLU A 332 23.54 8.57 10.70
N LEU A 333 23.67 9.34 9.61
CA LEU A 333 23.16 8.98 8.28
C LEU A 333 23.80 7.67 7.79
N ASP A 334 25.11 7.54 7.90
CA ASP A 334 25.82 6.32 7.49
C ASP A 334 25.36 5.11 8.31
N LEU A 335 25.20 5.29 9.63
CA LEU A 335 24.68 4.25 10.52
C LEU A 335 23.22 3.89 10.16
N LEU A 336 22.36 4.87 9.90
CA LEU A 336 20.97 4.68 9.48
C LEU A 336 20.87 3.92 8.16
N MET A 337 21.75 4.22 7.21
CA MET A 337 21.79 3.48 5.94
C MET A 337 22.06 1.99 6.11
N THR A 338 22.75 1.60 7.17
CA THR A 338 23.00 0.19 7.49
C THR A 338 21.90 -0.47 8.32
N TYR A 339 20.95 0.29 8.85
CA TYR A 339 19.84 -0.21 9.66
C TYR A 339 18.82 -0.97 8.82
N ASP A 340 18.42 -2.16 9.28
CA ASP A 340 17.41 -2.98 8.64
C ASP A 340 16.19 -3.19 9.56
N PRO A 341 15.09 -2.44 9.33
CA PRO A 341 13.87 -2.56 10.13
C PRO A 341 13.28 -3.97 10.19
N LYS A 342 13.56 -4.81 9.20
CA LYS A 342 13.06 -6.20 9.17
C LYS A 342 13.86 -7.14 10.05
N LYS A 343 15.08 -6.76 10.45
CA LYS A 343 15.97 -7.59 11.25
C LYS A 343 15.93 -7.31 12.76
N ILE A 344 15.13 -6.34 13.19
CA ILE A 344 15.09 -5.91 14.60
C ILE A 344 14.42 -6.92 15.54
N LEU A 345 13.47 -7.70 15.03
CA LEU A 345 12.73 -8.69 15.80
C LEU A 345 12.69 -10.04 15.10
N CYS A 346 12.80 -11.11 15.88
CA CYS A 346 12.65 -12.48 15.42
C CYS A 346 11.64 -13.22 16.31
N ASP A 347 10.64 -13.85 15.69
CA ASP A 347 9.69 -14.70 16.38
C ASP A 347 10.32 -16.07 16.68
N ILE A 348 10.07 -16.63 17.86
CA ILE A 348 10.63 -17.93 18.26
C ILE A 348 10.02 -19.09 17.45
N TYR A 349 8.73 -19.00 17.10
CA TYR A 349 8.02 -20.05 16.37
C TYR A 349 7.98 -19.84 14.86
N ALA A 350 8.27 -18.63 14.37
CA ALA A 350 8.38 -18.30 12.96
C ALA A 350 9.70 -17.55 12.67
N PRO A 351 10.85 -18.21 12.85
CA PRO A 351 12.14 -17.55 12.71
C PRO A 351 12.42 -17.18 11.26
N LYS A 352 12.92 -15.97 11.05
CA LYS A 352 13.40 -15.51 9.74
C LYS A 352 14.76 -16.16 9.45
N ILE A 353 14.90 -16.81 8.32
CA ILE A 353 16.13 -17.53 7.93
C ILE A 353 17.35 -16.59 7.91
N GLU A 354 17.18 -15.36 7.46
CA GLU A 354 18.24 -14.36 7.28
C GLU A 354 18.92 -13.89 8.58
N ILE A 355 18.27 -14.08 9.72
CA ILE A 355 18.76 -13.63 11.03
C ILE A 355 18.82 -14.78 12.06
N ASN A 356 18.70 -16.03 11.62
CA ASN A 356 18.74 -17.19 12.49
C ASN A 356 20.18 -17.63 12.80
N ASP A 357 20.97 -16.73 13.36
CA ASP A 357 22.35 -16.96 13.75
C ASP A 357 22.62 -16.42 15.17
N ARG A 358 23.77 -16.78 15.74
CA ARG A 358 24.17 -16.38 17.09
C ARG A 358 24.53 -14.89 17.20
N ILE A 359 24.92 -14.26 16.08
CA ILE A 359 25.32 -12.85 16.08
C ILE A 359 24.07 -11.99 16.26
N HIS A 360 23.02 -12.26 15.49
CA HIS A 360 21.77 -11.49 15.57
C HIS A 360 20.92 -11.83 16.79
N LEU A 361 20.85 -13.12 17.18
CA LEU A 361 19.91 -13.60 18.20
C LEU A 361 20.52 -13.76 19.58
N GLY A 362 21.84 -13.72 19.68
CA GLY A 362 22.57 -14.16 20.88
C GLY A 362 22.46 -15.67 21.11
N ASN A 363 23.25 -16.20 22.02
CA ASN A 363 23.31 -17.64 22.28
C ASN A 363 21.98 -18.19 22.84
N LYS A 364 21.34 -17.46 23.77
CA LYS A 364 20.05 -17.86 24.38
C LYS A 364 18.92 -17.89 23.33
N GLY A 365 18.79 -16.83 22.54
CA GLY A 365 17.75 -16.72 21.53
C GLY A 365 17.88 -17.78 20.43
N HIS A 366 19.10 -17.95 19.91
CA HIS A 366 19.37 -18.97 18.90
C HIS A 366 19.09 -20.40 19.38
N ASN A 367 19.44 -20.74 20.65
CA ASN A 367 19.14 -22.05 21.21
C ASN A 367 17.63 -22.26 21.42
N LEU A 368 16.87 -21.22 21.83
CA LEU A 368 15.42 -21.32 21.96
C LEU A 368 14.77 -21.64 20.61
N ILE A 369 15.18 -20.97 19.54
CA ILE A 369 14.69 -21.23 18.18
C ILE A 369 15.05 -22.67 17.76
N LYS A 370 16.29 -23.12 18.00
CA LYS A 370 16.69 -24.50 17.68
C LYS A 370 15.83 -25.55 18.40
N LEU A 371 15.49 -25.30 19.66
CA LEU A 371 14.61 -26.19 20.44
C LEU A 371 13.20 -26.19 19.88
N SER A 372 12.66 -25.01 19.58
CA SER A 372 11.34 -24.87 18.94
C SER A 372 11.28 -25.61 17.60
N MET A 373 12.28 -25.46 16.74
CA MET A 373 12.37 -26.14 15.44
C MET A 373 12.46 -27.68 15.55
N LYS A 374 12.97 -28.18 16.68
CA LYS A 374 13.02 -29.62 16.99
C LYS A 374 11.73 -30.16 17.62
N GLY A 375 10.68 -29.33 17.73
CA GLY A 375 9.41 -29.70 18.33
C GLY A 375 9.44 -29.74 19.88
N THR A 376 10.50 -29.27 20.52
CA THR A 376 10.55 -29.14 21.99
C THR A 376 9.61 -28.01 22.41
N PRO A 377 8.74 -28.19 23.42
CA PRO A 377 7.86 -27.14 23.91
C PRO A 377 8.68 -26.00 24.50
N VAL A 378 8.62 -24.85 23.84
CA VAL A 378 9.25 -23.60 24.27
C VAL A 378 8.13 -22.58 24.54
N PRO A 379 8.21 -21.79 25.62
CA PRO A 379 7.25 -20.70 25.82
C PRO A 379 7.20 -19.75 24.62
N PRO A 380 6.02 -19.28 24.21
CA PRO A 380 5.90 -18.33 23.12
C PRO A 380 6.62 -17.03 23.48
N GLY A 381 7.23 -16.39 22.47
CA GLY A 381 8.00 -15.17 22.67
C GLY A 381 8.63 -14.68 21.38
N PHE A 382 9.29 -13.54 21.49
CA PHE A 382 10.08 -12.94 20.41
C PHE A 382 11.44 -12.48 20.93
N ILE A 383 12.37 -12.30 20.02
CA ILE A 383 13.75 -11.91 20.32
C ILE A 383 13.98 -10.53 19.70
N ILE A 384 14.42 -9.58 20.53
CA ILE A 384 14.96 -8.30 20.07
C ILE A 384 16.41 -8.60 19.67
N THR A 385 16.74 -8.35 18.40
CA THR A 385 18.06 -8.71 17.86
C THR A 385 19.15 -7.71 18.20
N THR A 386 20.39 -8.07 17.94
CA THR A 386 21.55 -7.18 18.12
C THR A 386 21.53 -5.97 17.15
N GLU A 387 20.70 -6.00 16.12
CA GLU A 387 20.53 -4.87 15.17
C GLU A 387 20.12 -3.58 15.89
N ILE A 388 19.25 -3.68 16.90
CA ILE A 388 18.85 -2.53 17.72
C ILE A 388 20.04 -1.95 18.50
N PHE A 389 20.89 -2.81 19.07
CA PHE A 389 22.08 -2.34 19.80
C PHE A 389 23.07 -1.67 18.85
N ARG A 390 23.26 -2.22 17.66
CA ARG A 390 24.16 -1.66 16.65
C ARG A 390 23.71 -0.27 16.21
N CYS A 391 22.41 -0.04 16.06
CA CYS A 391 21.83 1.21 15.59
C CYS A 391 21.24 2.07 16.74
N ARG A 392 21.56 1.77 18.01
CA ARG A 392 20.96 2.42 19.18
C ARG A 392 21.05 3.94 19.14
N GLU A 393 22.19 4.48 18.72
CA GLU A 393 22.43 5.92 18.65
C GLU A 393 21.40 6.60 17.73
N VAL A 394 21.21 6.04 16.53
CA VAL A 394 20.21 6.56 15.57
C VAL A 394 18.78 6.34 16.05
N ILE A 395 18.48 5.16 16.61
CA ILE A 395 17.14 4.87 17.10
C ILE A 395 16.73 5.86 18.20
N ASN A 396 17.64 6.20 19.11
CA ASN A 396 17.34 7.13 20.20
C ASN A 396 17.23 8.58 19.75
N ASN A 397 17.99 9.01 18.74
CA ASN A 397 18.08 10.40 18.32
C ASN A 397 17.15 10.73 17.12
N PHE A 398 16.61 9.72 16.46
CA PHE A 398 15.78 9.89 15.26
C PHE A 398 14.39 9.31 15.46
N GLU A 399 13.43 10.18 15.74
CA GLU A 399 12.05 9.84 16.07
C GLU A 399 11.38 8.82 15.10
N PRO A 400 11.54 8.90 13.77
CA PRO A 400 10.95 7.91 12.88
C PRO A 400 11.48 6.49 13.09
N ALA A 401 12.77 6.32 13.40
CA ALA A 401 13.35 5.01 13.69
C ALA A 401 12.84 4.48 15.03
N TRP A 402 12.69 5.35 16.05
CA TRP A 402 12.08 5.00 17.32
C TRP A 402 10.62 4.56 17.17
N ARG A 403 9.80 5.32 16.42
CA ARG A 403 8.41 4.94 16.13
C ARG A 403 8.32 3.59 15.42
N ASN A 404 9.19 3.34 14.47
CA ASN A 404 9.24 2.03 13.79
C ASN A 404 9.49 0.90 14.78
N LEU A 405 10.47 1.05 15.67
CA LEU A 405 10.74 0.08 16.73
C LEU A 405 9.52 -0.14 17.63
N GLU A 406 8.86 0.94 18.04
CA GLU A 406 7.67 0.89 18.90
C GLU A 406 6.52 0.13 18.23
N ILE A 407 6.27 0.38 16.95
CA ILE A 407 5.24 -0.31 16.16
C ILE A 407 5.57 -1.80 16.06
N GLU A 408 6.80 -2.15 15.75
CA GLU A 408 7.21 -3.55 15.63
C GLU A 408 7.12 -4.30 16.98
N LEU A 409 7.48 -3.64 18.08
CA LEU A 409 7.33 -4.20 19.44
C LEU A 409 5.85 -4.42 19.80
N LYS A 410 4.97 -3.43 19.50
CA LYS A 410 3.51 -3.57 19.70
C LYS A 410 2.94 -4.72 18.89
N ASN A 411 3.33 -4.84 17.63
CA ASN A 411 2.92 -5.94 16.77
C ASN A 411 3.38 -7.32 17.30
N ALA A 412 4.61 -7.40 17.80
CA ALA A 412 5.13 -8.62 18.40
C ALA A 412 4.39 -9.00 19.69
N MET A 413 4.09 -8.01 20.54
CA MET A 413 3.28 -8.22 21.75
C MET A 413 1.86 -8.70 21.40
N THR A 414 1.21 -8.11 20.42
CA THR A 414 -0.13 -8.56 19.97
C THR A 414 -0.12 -10.01 19.46
N ARG A 415 0.95 -10.42 18.76
CA ARG A 415 1.11 -11.83 18.36
C ARG A 415 1.30 -12.73 19.60
N LEU A 416 2.11 -12.31 20.57
CA LEU A 416 2.34 -13.03 21.80
C LEU A 416 1.05 -13.19 22.63
N GLU A 417 0.25 -12.15 22.73
CA GLU A 417 -1.07 -12.18 23.37
C GLU A 417 -2.02 -13.21 22.72
N LYS A 418 -2.08 -13.21 21.38
CA LYS A 418 -2.88 -14.20 20.63
C LYS A 418 -2.41 -15.64 20.90
N MET A 419 -1.09 -15.88 20.92
CA MET A 419 -0.53 -17.21 21.16
C MET A 419 -0.75 -17.67 22.58
N SER A 420 -0.58 -16.78 23.56
CA SER A 420 -0.74 -17.09 24.99
C SER A 420 -2.19 -17.09 25.47
N LYS A 421 -3.11 -16.54 24.68
CA LYS A 421 -4.52 -16.27 25.05
C LYS A 421 -4.64 -15.37 26.28
N LYS A 422 -3.66 -14.52 26.53
CA LYS A 422 -3.58 -13.55 27.62
C LYS A 422 -3.32 -12.16 27.08
N GLN A 423 -3.55 -11.12 27.88
CA GLN A 423 -3.40 -9.74 27.46
C GLN A 423 -2.44 -8.99 28.37
N PHE A 424 -1.50 -8.26 27.77
CA PHE A 424 -0.57 -7.42 28.50
C PHE A 424 -1.31 -6.22 29.12
N ALA A 425 -0.99 -5.89 30.36
CA ALA A 425 -1.64 -4.82 31.11
C ALA A 425 -3.16 -4.99 31.36
N ASN A 426 -3.72 -6.18 31.22
CA ASN A 426 -5.13 -6.46 31.53
C ASN A 426 -5.25 -7.21 32.88
N PRO A 427 -5.88 -6.61 33.93
CA PRO A 427 -6.00 -7.23 35.25
C PRO A 427 -6.91 -8.47 35.27
N LEU A 428 -7.81 -8.59 34.31
CA LEU A 428 -8.75 -9.74 34.22
C LEU A 428 -8.13 -10.98 33.56
N ASN A 429 -7.11 -10.81 32.72
CA ASN A 429 -6.42 -11.92 32.06
C ASN A 429 -4.97 -11.56 31.76
N PRO A 430 -4.15 -11.35 32.79
CA PRO A 430 -2.85 -10.73 32.64
C PRO A 430 -1.82 -11.63 31.96
N LEU A 431 -1.12 -11.06 30.97
CA LEU A 431 0.11 -11.62 30.41
C LEU A 431 1.31 -11.04 31.16
N LEU A 432 2.02 -11.88 31.88
CA LEU A 432 3.34 -11.54 32.46
C LEU A 432 4.44 -12.17 31.61
N VAL A 433 5.45 -11.39 31.28
CA VAL A 433 6.57 -11.86 30.44
C VAL A 433 7.89 -11.85 31.20
N SER A 434 8.81 -12.72 30.80
CA SER A 434 10.18 -12.69 31.25
C SER A 434 11.06 -12.01 30.21
N VAL A 435 11.72 -10.91 30.56
CA VAL A 435 12.69 -10.24 29.70
C VAL A 435 14.10 -10.72 30.09
N ARG A 436 14.78 -11.34 29.12
CA ARG A 436 16.10 -11.94 29.35
C ARG A 436 17.10 -11.34 28.38
N SER A 437 18.17 -10.80 28.88
CA SER A 437 19.30 -10.38 28.07
C SER A 437 20.23 -11.54 27.73
N GLY A 438 20.89 -11.46 26.60
CA GLY A 438 21.85 -12.46 26.16
C GLY A 438 22.81 -11.88 25.12
N GLY A 439 24.05 -12.35 25.12
CA GLY A 439 25.06 -12.04 24.11
C GLY A 439 25.40 -13.27 23.27
N ALA A 440 26.23 -13.06 22.24
CA ALA A 440 26.77 -14.14 21.41
C ALA A 440 27.63 -15.12 22.25
N ILE A 441 28.27 -14.62 23.28
CA ILE A 441 29.04 -15.40 24.27
C ILE A 441 28.22 -15.49 25.55
N SER A 442 28.16 -16.67 26.14
CA SER A 442 27.46 -16.87 27.42
C SER A 442 28.28 -16.27 28.55
N MET A 443 27.68 -15.33 29.30
CA MET A 443 28.28 -14.71 30.49
C MET A 443 27.35 -14.96 31.69
N PRO A 444 27.50 -16.07 32.41
CA PRO A 444 26.64 -16.39 33.55
C PRO A 444 26.71 -15.31 34.64
N GLY A 445 25.55 -14.83 35.11
CA GLY A 445 25.46 -13.85 36.21
C GLY A 445 25.75 -12.39 35.84
N MET A 446 26.29 -12.11 34.66
CA MET A 446 26.61 -10.72 34.25
C MET A 446 25.43 -9.97 33.61
N MET A 447 24.38 -10.67 33.22
CA MET A 447 23.24 -10.07 32.53
C MET A 447 21.96 -10.33 33.33
N ASN A 448 21.24 -9.27 33.60
CA ASN A 448 19.99 -9.32 34.35
C ASN A 448 18.87 -10.01 33.58
N SER A 449 18.00 -10.70 34.31
CA SER A 449 16.76 -11.24 33.82
C SER A 449 15.61 -10.70 34.65
N PHE A 450 14.63 -10.09 34.01
CA PHE A 450 13.46 -9.56 34.68
C PHE A 450 12.31 -10.55 34.53
N LEU A 451 11.79 -11.03 35.62
CA LEU A 451 10.61 -11.90 35.67
C LEU A 451 9.38 -11.06 35.96
N ASN A 452 8.23 -11.52 35.50
CA ASN A 452 6.92 -10.88 35.74
C ASN A 452 6.81 -9.44 35.23
N VAL A 453 7.50 -9.10 34.15
CA VAL A 453 7.32 -7.79 33.48
C VAL A 453 5.87 -7.65 33.02
N GLY A 454 5.26 -6.51 33.34
CA GLY A 454 3.83 -6.24 33.16
C GLY A 454 3.04 -6.28 34.46
N ILE A 455 3.67 -6.68 35.59
CA ILE A 455 3.02 -6.63 36.90
C ILE A 455 3.08 -5.18 37.48
N ASN A 456 1.95 -4.73 37.98
CA ASN A 456 1.78 -3.52 38.81
C ASN A 456 0.75 -3.80 39.89
N GLU A 457 0.39 -2.82 40.69
CA GLU A 457 -0.58 -2.98 41.80
C GLU A 457 -1.92 -3.54 41.29
N VAL A 458 -2.48 -2.96 40.23
CA VAL A 458 -3.79 -3.36 39.67
C VAL A 458 -3.74 -4.79 39.11
N ILE A 459 -2.65 -5.14 38.45
CA ILE A 459 -2.43 -6.50 37.95
C ILE A 459 -2.23 -7.50 39.08
N ALA A 460 -1.52 -7.09 40.13
CA ALA A 460 -1.29 -7.93 41.32
C ALA A 460 -2.63 -8.21 42.03
N GLU A 461 -3.49 -7.20 42.24
CA GLU A 461 -4.83 -7.40 42.79
C GLU A 461 -5.67 -8.36 41.93
N GLY A 462 -5.70 -8.13 40.60
CA GLY A 462 -6.41 -8.98 39.66
C GLY A 462 -5.94 -10.45 39.74
N LEU A 463 -4.64 -10.69 39.78
CA LEU A 463 -4.04 -12.03 39.92
C LEU A 463 -4.33 -12.66 41.31
N ALA A 464 -4.28 -11.86 42.40
CA ALA A 464 -4.61 -12.32 43.71
C ALA A 464 -6.06 -12.81 43.82
N ASN A 465 -6.99 -12.05 43.23
CA ASN A 465 -8.40 -12.40 43.16
C ASN A 465 -8.66 -13.66 42.31
N GLN A 466 -7.95 -13.79 41.16
CA GLN A 466 -8.09 -14.97 40.30
C GLN A 466 -7.50 -16.25 40.91
N THR A 467 -6.34 -16.14 41.56
CA THR A 467 -5.61 -17.31 42.04
C THR A 467 -5.98 -17.70 43.48
N GLY A 468 -6.58 -16.78 44.24
CA GLY A 468 -6.78 -16.91 45.69
C GLY A 468 -5.48 -16.90 46.51
N LYS A 469 -4.34 -16.59 45.88
CA LYS A 469 -2.98 -16.68 46.52
C LYS A 469 -2.34 -15.30 46.63
N SER A 470 -2.94 -14.41 47.41
CA SER A 470 -2.47 -13.04 47.58
C SER A 470 -1.01 -12.92 47.96
N TRP A 471 -0.57 -13.73 48.93
CA TRP A 471 0.83 -13.70 49.37
C TRP A 471 1.83 -13.96 48.22
N PHE A 472 1.58 -15.00 47.43
CA PHE A 472 2.43 -15.35 46.29
C PHE A 472 2.50 -14.22 45.26
N VAL A 473 1.38 -13.58 44.98
CA VAL A 473 1.31 -12.52 43.99
C VAL A 473 2.05 -11.26 44.47
N TRP A 474 1.80 -10.85 45.71
CA TRP A 474 2.44 -9.67 46.28
C TRP A 474 3.95 -9.88 46.48
N ASP A 475 4.42 -11.08 46.86
CA ASP A 475 5.84 -11.38 46.92
C ASP A 475 6.48 -11.37 45.52
N SER A 476 5.76 -11.85 44.49
CA SER A 476 6.21 -11.76 43.08
C SER A 476 6.35 -10.32 42.62
N TYR A 477 5.42 -9.44 42.98
CA TYR A 477 5.50 -8.01 42.69
C TYR A 477 6.63 -7.32 43.41
N ARG A 478 6.80 -7.61 44.72
CA ARG A 478 7.92 -7.12 45.53
C ARG A 478 9.26 -7.51 44.88
N ARG A 479 9.44 -8.77 44.51
CA ARG A 479 10.66 -9.26 43.84
C ARG A 479 10.93 -8.59 42.51
N PHE A 480 9.86 -8.31 41.75
CA PHE A 480 10.00 -7.57 40.53
C PHE A 480 10.52 -6.16 40.78
N LEU A 481 9.91 -5.42 41.73
CA LEU A 481 10.33 -4.06 42.08
C LEU A 481 11.80 -4.04 42.59
N GLN A 482 12.17 -4.99 43.42
CA GLN A 482 13.56 -5.10 43.96
C GLN A 482 14.55 -5.38 42.81
N CYS A 483 14.27 -6.37 41.96
CA CYS A 483 15.11 -6.67 40.81
C CYS A 483 15.23 -5.51 39.82
N TRP A 484 14.12 -4.81 39.58
CA TRP A 484 14.09 -3.64 38.72
C TRP A 484 14.90 -2.48 39.28
N GLY A 485 14.69 -2.11 40.56
CA GLY A 485 15.38 -1.02 41.19
C GLY A 485 16.90 -1.27 41.32
N MET A 486 17.32 -2.48 41.71
CA MET A 486 18.71 -2.85 41.73
C MET A 486 19.40 -2.73 40.34
N SER A 487 18.68 -2.96 39.27
CA SER A 487 19.24 -2.81 37.92
C SER A 487 19.45 -1.34 37.50
N PHE A 488 18.84 -0.42 38.22
CA PHE A 488 19.03 1.03 38.08
C PHE A 488 19.90 1.66 39.15
N GLY A 489 20.61 0.81 39.92
CA GLY A 489 21.63 1.26 40.87
C GLY A 489 21.14 1.49 42.31
N LEU A 490 19.89 1.10 42.62
CA LEU A 490 19.43 1.08 44.02
C LEU A 490 20.06 -0.08 44.77
N ASP A 491 20.47 0.15 46.02
CA ASP A 491 21.09 -0.89 46.81
C ASP A 491 20.04 -1.86 47.37
N ARG A 492 20.43 -3.12 47.53
CA ARG A 492 19.58 -4.14 48.12
C ARG A 492 19.20 -3.79 49.56
N ASP A 493 20.14 -3.24 50.31
CA ASP A 493 19.96 -2.87 51.72
C ASP A 493 18.84 -1.82 51.90
N GLU A 494 18.62 -0.95 50.93
CA GLU A 494 17.51 0.00 50.95
C GLU A 494 16.14 -0.71 50.95
N PHE A 495 15.98 -1.73 50.10
CA PHE A 495 14.77 -2.55 50.07
C PHE A 495 14.60 -3.35 51.37
N ASP A 496 15.66 -3.94 51.88
CA ASP A 496 15.62 -4.73 53.09
C ASP A 496 15.31 -3.84 54.34
N ASN A 497 15.82 -2.61 54.38
CA ASN A 497 15.48 -1.63 55.39
C ASN A 497 13.99 -1.23 55.36
N ILE A 498 13.44 -0.97 54.17
CA ILE A 498 12.02 -0.67 54.02
C ILE A 498 11.15 -1.85 54.47
N ILE A 499 11.51 -3.07 54.07
CA ILE A 499 10.80 -4.28 54.48
C ILE A 499 10.84 -4.47 55.98
N ASN A 500 12.00 -4.29 56.60
CA ASN A 500 12.19 -4.42 58.05
C ASN A 500 11.44 -3.33 58.84
N PHE A 501 11.38 -2.11 58.32
CA PHE A 501 10.56 -1.03 58.91
C PHE A 501 9.08 -1.41 58.95
N PHE A 502 8.53 -1.92 57.84
CA PHE A 502 7.12 -2.33 57.79
C PHE A 502 6.83 -3.57 58.63
N LYS A 503 7.75 -4.56 58.66
CA LYS A 503 7.63 -5.71 59.56
C LYS A 503 7.54 -5.27 61.04
N LYS A 504 8.43 -4.38 61.49
CA LYS A 504 8.39 -3.80 62.85
C LYS A 504 7.07 -3.04 63.09
N LYS A 505 6.64 -2.21 62.15
CA LYS A 505 5.43 -1.42 62.29
C LYS A 505 4.17 -2.29 62.43
N HIS A 506 4.11 -3.41 61.73
CA HIS A 506 2.94 -4.30 61.73
C HIS A 506 3.11 -5.52 62.64
N LYS A 507 4.20 -5.59 63.41
CA LYS A 507 4.53 -6.70 64.35
C LYS A 507 4.50 -8.08 63.68
N VAL A 508 5.04 -8.19 62.45
CA VAL A 508 5.12 -9.43 61.69
C VAL A 508 6.54 -9.91 61.72
N GLU A 509 6.77 -11.15 62.19
CA GLU A 509 8.12 -11.74 62.28
C GLU A 509 8.60 -12.35 60.94
N PHE A 510 7.71 -12.64 59.98
CA PHE A 510 8.04 -13.28 58.71
C PHE A 510 7.51 -12.50 57.51
#